data_5f958664ae6b08d4b14646fec5d0df23
#
_entry.id   5f958664ae6b08d4b14646fec5d0df23
#
_cell.length_a   1.000
_cell.length_b   1.000
_cell.length_c   1.000
_cell.angle_alpha   90.00
_cell.angle_beta   90.00
_cell.angle_gamma   90.00
#
_symmetry.space_group_name_H-M   'P 1'
#
loop_
_entity.id
_entity.type
_entity.pdbx_description
1 polymer ?
#
loop_
_entity_poly.entity_id
_entity_poly.type
_entity_poly.pdbx_seq_one_letter_code
_entity_poly.pdbx_strand_id
1 'polypeptide(L)'
;MANPELSQRIQELPDKLSGLETEPRIAERLRRIDALKDQARALEPLDGVEDMALADYDRDWLVRYTYNSNAIEGSTLTLEDTSLVLEGEFIPSDSPARYVFAARGVADGMAYVRGYAEEGRKLDEELVRRVHEVTALDLQPFARGMFRPYGYLARITATRVKTADPLEIRDDLHTLIDGLDGCGAHPLLRAAGFHAMFENIHPFMDGNGRTGRQLLNFVLLRNGYRPVAIKYDAGRAYARGLESWQVDGKPDSFCSIFLDCVEQEERAFVELVEGLRRKPDTIRNKTDLLDGFGDTLRKNLARQDGDGKSAGIDYKGPRHHMGY
;
A
#
# COMPACT_ATOMS: atom_id res chain seq x y z
N MET A 1 13.00 -5.04 -25.66
CA MET A 1 14.23 -4.21 -25.81
C MET A 1 14.57 -3.67 -24.46
N ALA A 2 15.82 -3.75 -24.06
CA ALA A 2 16.33 -3.24 -22.79
C ALA A 2 15.80 -1.84 -22.46
N ASN A 3 15.59 -1.56 -21.19
CA ASN A 3 15.23 -0.23 -20.69
C ASN A 3 16.38 0.35 -19.85
N PRO A 4 17.49 0.76 -20.51
CA PRO A 4 18.69 1.22 -19.80
C PRO A 4 18.44 2.46 -18.94
N GLU A 5 17.43 3.26 -19.27
CA GLU A 5 17.03 4.40 -18.45
C GLU A 5 16.45 3.98 -17.09
N LEU A 6 15.73 2.85 -17.04
CA LEU A 6 15.20 2.33 -15.77
C LEU A 6 16.34 1.76 -14.92
N SER A 7 17.19 0.91 -15.48
CA SER A 7 18.33 0.34 -14.75
C SER A 7 19.27 1.43 -14.19
N GLN A 8 19.50 2.49 -14.95
CA GLN A 8 20.26 3.65 -14.47
C GLN A 8 19.55 4.36 -13.32
N ARG A 9 18.23 4.59 -13.41
CA ARG A 9 17.45 5.23 -12.32
C ARG A 9 17.48 4.41 -11.04
N ILE A 10 17.44 3.08 -11.15
CA ILE A 10 17.55 2.17 -10.01
C ILE A 10 18.93 2.30 -9.35
N GLN A 11 20.01 2.31 -10.15
CA GLN A 11 21.37 2.48 -9.62
C GLN A 11 21.60 3.83 -8.95
N GLU A 12 21.01 4.91 -9.48
CA GLU A 12 21.12 6.27 -8.91
C GLU A 12 20.18 6.53 -7.75
N LEU A 13 19.23 5.62 -7.47
CA LEU A 13 18.18 5.84 -6.48
C LEU A 13 18.72 6.14 -5.08
N PRO A 14 19.70 5.41 -4.52
CA PRO A 14 20.25 5.69 -3.20
C PRO A 14 20.74 7.13 -3.03
N ASP A 15 21.47 7.64 -4.01
CA ASP A 15 22.00 9.03 -3.99
C ASP A 15 20.86 10.06 -4.09
N LYS A 16 19.86 9.78 -4.94
CA LYS A 16 18.68 10.65 -5.07
C LYS A 16 17.87 10.72 -3.78
N LEU A 17 17.68 9.58 -3.08
CA LEU A 17 16.98 9.56 -1.79
C LEU A 17 17.76 10.33 -0.72
N SER A 18 19.09 10.21 -0.67
CA SER A 18 19.95 10.98 0.26
C SER A 18 19.86 12.48 -0.02
N GLY A 19 19.81 12.88 -1.29
CA GLY A 19 19.58 14.27 -1.69
C GLY A 19 18.19 14.79 -1.27
N LEU A 20 17.15 13.99 -1.51
CA LEU A 20 15.77 14.35 -1.16
C LEU A 20 15.58 14.52 0.36
N GLU A 21 16.26 13.72 1.18
CA GLU A 21 16.24 13.82 2.64
C GLU A 21 16.72 15.17 3.15
N THR A 22 17.65 15.81 2.43
CA THR A 22 18.19 17.15 2.79
C THR A 22 17.27 18.31 2.42
N GLU A 23 16.23 18.08 1.65
CA GLU A 23 15.26 19.11 1.30
C GLU A 23 14.46 19.55 2.54
N PRO A 24 14.43 20.88 2.87
CA PRO A 24 13.86 21.35 4.14
C PRO A 24 12.42 20.88 4.41
N ARG A 25 11.57 20.84 3.36
CA ARG A 25 10.17 20.39 3.47
C ARG A 25 10.06 18.91 3.78
N ILE A 26 10.89 18.08 3.15
CA ILE A 26 10.91 16.64 3.37
C ILE A 26 11.48 16.35 4.75
N ALA A 27 12.64 16.91 5.09
CA ALA A 27 13.30 16.75 6.38
C ALA A 27 12.38 17.13 7.57
N GLU A 28 11.60 18.20 7.44
CA GLU A 28 10.63 18.61 8.46
C GLU A 28 9.51 17.58 8.62
N ARG A 29 8.98 17.07 7.51
CA ARG A 29 7.92 16.03 7.54
C ARG A 29 8.41 14.72 8.15
N LEU A 30 9.61 14.28 7.77
CA LEU A 30 10.23 13.07 8.32
C LEU A 30 10.37 13.20 9.84
N ARG A 31 10.93 14.30 10.33
CA ARG A 31 11.08 14.57 11.78
C ARG A 31 9.73 14.57 12.51
N ARG A 32 8.67 15.11 11.90
CA ARG A 32 7.33 15.14 12.50
C ARG A 32 6.73 13.74 12.58
N ILE A 33 6.89 12.92 11.55
CA ILE A 33 6.43 11.54 11.54
C ILE A 33 7.22 10.69 12.54
N ASP A 34 8.54 10.87 12.62
CA ASP A 34 9.35 10.18 13.62
C ASP A 34 8.94 10.53 15.05
N ALA A 35 8.63 11.79 15.30
CA ALA A 35 8.14 12.22 16.61
C ALA A 35 6.80 11.53 16.97
N LEU A 36 5.88 11.34 16.01
CA LEU A 36 4.65 10.58 16.22
C LEU A 36 4.93 9.09 16.49
N LYS A 37 5.83 8.47 15.73
CA LYS A 37 6.25 7.09 15.94
C LYS A 37 6.88 6.91 17.34
N ASP A 38 7.75 7.83 17.77
CA ASP A 38 8.36 7.78 19.09
C ASP A 38 7.33 7.99 20.21
N GLN A 39 6.36 8.88 19.98
CA GLN A 39 5.21 9.05 20.88
C GLN A 39 4.37 7.77 20.97
N ALA A 40 4.08 7.13 19.84
CA ALA A 40 3.37 5.85 19.79
C ALA A 40 4.12 4.77 20.59
N ARG A 41 5.42 4.65 20.40
CA ARG A 41 6.28 3.71 21.15
C ARG A 41 6.30 4.00 22.66
N ALA A 42 6.27 5.27 23.06
CA ALA A 42 6.24 5.66 24.45
C ALA A 42 4.91 5.33 25.17
N LEU A 43 3.85 5.02 24.40
CA LEU A 43 2.57 4.56 24.95
C LEU A 43 2.57 3.06 25.27
N GLU A 44 3.56 2.29 24.80
CA GLU A 44 3.70 0.87 25.12
C GLU A 44 4.30 0.66 26.54
N PRO A 45 3.98 -0.43 27.25
CA PRO A 45 3.02 -1.45 26.84
C PRO A 45 1.57 -0.96 26.94
N LEU A 46 0.72 -1.48 26.08
CA LEU A 46 -0.72 -1.24 26.13
C LEU A 46 -1.36 -2.09 27.23
N ASP A 47 -2.48 -1.63 27.78
CA ASP A 47 -3.32 -2.46 28.65
C ASP A 47 -4.31 -3.31 27.83
N GLY A 48 -5.06 -4.21 28.52
CA GLY A 48 -5.96 -5.12 27.82
C GLY A 48 -7.13 -4.42 27.10
N VAL A 49 -7.53 -3.22 27.49
CA VAL A 49 -8.56 -2.43 26.82
C VAL A 49 -7.98 -1.75 25.59
N GLU A 50 -6.78 -1.20 25.72
CA GLU A 50 -6.04 -0.58 24.64
C GLU A 50 -5.69 -1.61 23.55
N ASP A 51 -5.26 -2.82 23.94
CA ASP A 51 -4.99 -3.93 23.01
C ASP A 51 -6.24 -4.36 22.24
N MET A 52 -7.39 -4.45 22.90
CA MET A 52 -8.66 -4.76 22.23
C MET A 52 -9.07 -3.68 21.24
N ALA A 53 -8.96 -2.41 21.62
CA ALA A 53 -9.27 -1.30 20.74
C ALA A 53 -8.33 -1.22 19.54
N LEU A 54 -7.04 -1.53 19.75
CA LEU A 54 -6.06 -1.61 18.67
C LEU A 54 -6.38 -2.78 17.72
N ALA A 55 -6.78 -3.93 18.24
CA ALA A 55 -7.17 -5.07 17.41
C ALA A 55 -8.40 -4.75 16.54
N ASP A 56 -9.39 -4.03 17.08
CA ASP A 56 -10.54 -3.56 16.32
C ASP A 56 -10.13 -2.52 15.26
N TYR A 57 -9.25 -1.56 15.61
CA TYR A 57 -8.69 -0.60 14.66
C TYR A 57 -7.93 -1.28 13.52
N ASP A 58 -7.10 -2.28 13.83
CA ASP A 58 -6.32 -3.02 12.82
C ASP A 58 -7.22 -3.86 11.90
N ARG A 59 -8.35 -4.37 12.42
CA ARG A 59 -9.37 -5.06 11.60
C ARG A 59 -10.02 -4.09 10.63
N ASP A 60 -10.47 -2.93 11.09
CA ASP A 60 -11.03 -1.88 10.24
C ASP A 60 -10.01 -1.35 9.24
N TRP A 61 -8.76 -1.20 9.68
CA TRP A 61 -7.67 -0.81 8.79
C TRP A 61 -7.49 -1.82 7.65
N LEU A 62 -7.53 -3.12 7.96
CA LEU A 62 -7.37 -4.18 6.96
C LEU A 62 -8.50 -4.15 5.92
N VAL A 63 -9.75 -3.89 6.34
CA VAL A 63 -10.89 -3.72 5.43
C VAL A 63 -10.66 -2.51 4.52
N ARG A 64 -10.31 -1.35 5.08
CA ARG A 64 -10.01 -0.12 4.32
C ARG A 64 -8.83 -0.31 3.37
N TYR A 65 -7.76 -0.94 3.82
CA TYR A 65 -6.60 -1.25 2.99
C TYR A 65 -6.96 -2.15 1.82
N THR A 66 -7.68 -3.23 2.08
CA THR A 66 -8.11 -4.19 1.06
C THR A 66 -9.02 -3.54 0.03
N TYR A 67 -10.03 -2.78 0.49
CA TYR A 67 -10.92 -2.02 -0.39
C TYR A 67 -10.13 -1.07 -1.29
N ASN A 68 -9.35 -0.16 -0.71
CA ASN A 68 -8.64 0.86 -1.46
C ASN A 68 -7.64 0.24 -2.46
N SER A 69 -6.89 -0.78 -2.01
CA SER A 69 -5.89 -1.44 -2.86
C SER A 69 -6.52 -2.12 -4.08
N ASN A 70 -7.70 -2.71 -3.95
CA ASN A 70 -8.41 -3.34 -5.06
C ASN A 70 -9.20 -2.33 -5.91
N ALA A 71 -9.77 -1.29 -5.31
CA ALA A 71 -10.48 -0.24 -6.03
C ALA A 71 -9.55 0.54 -6.99
N ILE A 72 -8.29 0.79 -6.59
CA ILE A 72 -7.25 1.37 -7.46
C ILE A 72 -7.06 0.50 -8.72
N GLU A 73 -7.17 -0.82 -8.60
CA GLU A 73 -7.06 -1.78 -9.71
C GLU A 73 -8.40 -2.02 -10.43
N GLY A 74 -9.44 -1.25 -10.11
CA GLY A 74 -10.73 -1.30 -10.80
C GLY A 74 -11.73 -2.32 -10.25
N SER A 75 -11.54 -2.81 -9.01
CA SER A 75 -12.56 -3.59 -8.32
C SER A 75 -13.82 -2.76 -8.08
N THR A 76 -14.97 -3.38 -8.24
CA THR A 76 -16.29 -2.75 -8.01
C THR A 76 -16.90 -3.10 -6.65
N LEU A 77 -16.19 -3.89 -5.82
CA LEU A 77 -16.63 -4.14 -4.45
C LEU A 77 -16.66 -2.83 -3.66
N THR A 78 -17.73 -2.63 -2.91
CA THR A 78 -17.82 -1.54 -1.94
C THR A 78 -16.98 -1.84 -0.70
N LEU A 79 -16.84 -0.86 0.19
CA LEU A 79 -16.19 -1.06 1.48
C LEU A 79 -16.95 -2.11 2.32
N GLU A 80 -18.29 -2.06 2.28
CA GLU A 80 -19.17 -3.01 2.97
C GLU A 80 -19.02 -4.44 2.38
N ASP A 81 -19.06 -4.58 1.05
CA ASP A 81 -18.81 -5.88 0.40
C ASP A 81 -17.45 -6.45 0.78
N THR A 82 -16.43 -5.58 0.86
CA THR A 82 -15.08 -5.99 1.25
C THR A 82 -15.06 -6.50 2.70
N SER A 83 -15.75 -5.85 3.63
CA SER A 83 -15.89 -6.34 5.01
C SER A 83 -16.52 -7.73 5.05
N LEU A 84 -17.66 -7.91 4.38
CA LEU A 84 -18.34 -9.20 4.31
C LEU A 84 -17.45 -10.31 3.75
N VAL A 85 -16.68 -10.02 2.68
CA VAL A 85 -15.71 -10.98 2.12
C VAL A 85 -14.65 -11.39 3.14
N LEU A 86 -14.11 -10.43 3.92
CA LEU A 86 -13.07 -10.71 4.91
C LEU A 86 -13.61 -11.45 6.14
N GLU A 87 -14.85 -11.21 6.53
CA GLU A 87 -15.55 -11.90 7.61
C GLU A 87 -16.00 -13.32 7.22
N GLY A 88 -15.92 -13.68 5.93
CA GLY A 88 -16.36 -14.96 5.42
C GLY A 88 -17.88 -15.08 5.29
N GLU A 89 -18.57 -13.94 5.30
CA GLU A 89 -20.00 -13.79 5.19
C GLU A 89 -20.47 -13.90 3.71
N PHE A 90 -21.73 -13.56 3.49
CA PHE A 90 -22.38 -13.62 2.19
C PHE A 90 -21.63 -12.77 1.14
N ILE A 91 -21.38 -13.38 -0.03
CA ILE A 91 -20.80 -12.71 -1.18
C ILE A 91 -21.93 -12.12 -2.02
N PRO A 92 -21.89 -10.80 -2.34
CA PRO A 92 -22.89 -10.19 -3.23
C PRO A 92 -22.99 -10.96 -4.55
N SER A 93 -24.21 -11.39 -4.92
CA SER A 93 -24.44 -12.34 -6.02
C SER A 93 -24.10 -11.78 -7.41
N ASP A 94 -24.01 -10.47 -7.57
CA ASP A 94 -23.71 -9.74 -8.81
C ASP A 94 -22.24 -9.32 -8.93
N SER A 95 -21.44 -9.52 -7.88
CA SER A 95 -20.01 -9.19 -7.91
C SER A 95 -19.22 -10.27 -8.66
N PRO A 96 -18.36 -9.88 -9.61
CA PRO A 96 -17.46 -10.83 -10.26
C PRO A 96 -16.58 -11.57 -9.26
N ALA A 97 -16.56 -12.89 -9.31
CA ALA A 97 -15.80 -13.74 -8.38
C ALA A 97 -14.32 -13.35 -8.27
N ARG A 98 -13.72 -12.84 -9.36
CA ARG A 98 -12.33 -12.36 -9.36
C ARG A 98 -12.08 -11.26 -8.32
N TYR A 99 -13.05 -10.36 -8.08
CA TYR A 99 -12.90 -9.30 -7.09
C TYR A 99 -12.94 -9.82 -5.65
N VAL A 100 -13.75 -10.86 -5.43
CA VAL A 100 -13.78 -11.56 -4.14
C VAL A 100 -12.44 -12.24 -3.86
N PHE A 101 -11.88 -12.96 -4.84
CA PHE A 101 -10.56 -13.56 -4.72
C PHE A 101 -9.45 -12.51 -4.57
N ALA A 102 -9.55 -11.39 -5.29
CA ALA A 102 -8.60 -10.29 -5.14
C ALA A 102 -8.65 -9.68 -3.73
N ALA A 103 -9.84 -9.49 -3.16
CA ALA A 103 -10.00 -8.97 -1.80
C ALA A 103 -9.39 -9.94 -0.78
N ARG A 104 -9.71 -11.23 -0.88
CA ARG A 104 -9.13 -12.24 0.01
C ARG A 104 -7.62 -12.29 -0.13
N GLY A 105 -7.10 -12.31 -1.36
CA GLY A 105 -5.67 -12.34 -1.63
C GLY A 105 -4.93 -11.13 -1.04
N VAL A 106 -5.49 -9.93 -1.12
CA VAL A 106 -4.87 -8.73 -0.50
C VAL A 106 -4.82 -8.86 1.02
N ALA A 107 -5.87 -9.35 1.66
CA ALA A 107 -5.88 -9.55 3.11
C ALA A 107 -4.88 -10.63 3.54
N ASP A 108 -4.88 -11.78 2.87
CA ASP A 108 -3.96 -12.89 3.16
C ASP A 108 -2.50 -12.49 2.91
N GLY A 109 -2.24 -11.72 1.84
CA GLY A 109 -0.91 -11.17 1.54
C GLY A 109 -0.44 -10.18 2.60
N MET A 110 -1.33 -9.34 3.15
CA MET A 110 -0.97 -8.42 4.23
C MET A 110 -0.67 -9.17 5.54
N ALA A 111 -1.42 -10.23 5.86
CA ALA A 111 -1.13 -11.10 7.00
C ALA A 111 0.24 -11.77 6.82
N TYR A 112 0.56 -12.26 5.61
CA TYR A 112 1.87 -12.82 5.30
C TYR A 112 3.01 -11.80 5.49
N VAL A 113 2.82 -10.57 4.99
CA VAL A 113 3.79 -9.47 5.14
C VAL A 113 4.05 -9.12 6.60
N ARG A 114 3.01 -9.07 7.43
CA ARG A 114 3.15 -8.82 8.88
C ARG A 114 3.99 -9.90 9.56
N GLY A 115 3.64 -11.18 9.38
CA GLY A 115 4.39 -12.29 9.95
C GLY A 115 5.86 -12.30 9.50
N TYR A 116 6.12 -12.06 8.22
CA TYR A 116 7.48 -12.00 7.69
C TYR A 116 8.30 -10.84 8.28
N ALA A 117 7.66 -9.68 8.52
CA ALA A 117 8.28 -8.54 9.17
C ALA A 117 8.59 -8.80 10.65
N GLU A 118 7.68 -9.47 11.39
CA GLU A 118 7.85 -9.86 12.80
C GLU A 118 8.99 -10.86 12.98
N GLU A 119 9.19 -11.78 12.04
CA GLU A 119 10.33 -12.71 12.02
C GLU A 119 11.69 -12.01 11.83
N GLY A 120 11.71 -10.74 11.57
CA GLY A 120 12.94 -9.97 11.39
C GLY A 120 13.62 -10.21 10.04
N ARG A 121 12.94 -10.83 9.08
CA ARG A 121 13.49 -11.19 7.76
C ARG A 121 13.73 -9.95 6.90
N LYS A 122 14.59 -10.11 5.88
CA LYS A 122 14.91 -9.04 4.93
C LYS A 122 14.00 -9.09 3.71
N LEU A 123 13.92 -7.96 3.00
CA LEU A 123 13.35 -7.90 1.66
C LEU A 123 14.27 -8.64 0.68
N ASP A 124 13.73 -9.59 -0.06
CA ASP A 124 14.42 -10.37 -1.08
C ASP A 124 13.48 -10.79 -2.23
N GLU A 125 14.02 -11.43 -3.28
CA GLU A 125 13.22 -11.92 -4.40
C GLU A 125 12.19 -12.96 -3.96
N GLU A 126 12.52 -13.80 -2.98
CA GLU A 126 11.61 -14.82 -2.46
C GLU A 126 10.36 -14.17 -1.86
N LEU A 127 10.55 -13.17 -0.99
CA LEU A 127 9.44 -12.40 -0.42
C LEU A 127 8.58 -11.75 -1.51
N VAL A 128 9.21 -11.08 -2.49
CA VAL A 128 8.50 -10.43 -3.59
C VAL A 128 7.60 -11.42 -4.33
N ARG A 129 8.13 -12.57 -4.69
CA ARG A 129 7.38 -13.62 -5.41
C ARG A 129 6.30 -14.25 -4.54
N ARG A 130 6.58 -14.49 -3.26
CA ARG A 130 5.64 -15.10 -2.35
C ARG A 130 4.47 -14.17 -2.01
N VAL A 131 4.75 -12.89 -1.78
CA VAL A 131 3.70 -11.88 -1.58
C VAL A 131 2.79 -11.83 -2.80
N HIS A 132 3.34 -11.82 -4.01
CA HIS A 132 2.52 -11.87 -5.23
C HIS A 132 1.71 -13.18 -5.32
N GLU A 133 2.30 -14.32 -5.02
CA GLU A 133 1.62 -15.61 -5.07
C GLU A 133 0.39 -15.65 -4.15
N VAL A 134 0.52 -15.14 -2.93
CA VAL A 134 -0.57 -15.09 -1.94
C VAL A 134 -1.60 -14.02 -2.30
N THR A 135 -1.15 -12.87 -2.83
CA THR A 135 -2.02 -11.73 -3.11
C THR A 135 -2.85 -11.90 -4.36
N ALA A 136 -2.29 -12.50 -5.41
CA ALA A 136 -2.89 -12.57 -6.73
C ALA A 136 -3.81 -13.80 -6.90
N LEU A 137 -4.71 -14.04 -5.94
CA LEU A 137 -5.62 -15.19 -5.94
C LEU A 137 -6.63 -15.16 -7.08
N ASP A 138 -6.88 -14.00 -7.67
CA ASP A 138 -7.72 -13.81 -8.85
C ASP A 138 -7.04 -14.24 -10.16
N LEU A 139 -5.75 -14.52 -10.14
CA LEU A 139 -5.00 -15.03 -11.28
C LEU A 139 -4.97 -16.56 -11.31
N GLN A 140 -4.69 -17.10 -12.49
CA GLN A 140 -4.46 -18.54 -12.64
C GLN A 140 -3.25 -18.99 -11.80
N PRO A 141 -3.30 -20.19 -11.16
CA PRO A 141 -2.24 -20.65 -10.26
C PRO A 141 -0.83 -20.62 -10.86
N PHE A 142 -0.70 -20.94 -12.16
CA PHE A 142 0.61 -20.96 -12.84
C PHE A 142 1.23 -19.56 -13.04
N ALA A 143 0.43 -18.49 -12.94
CA ALA A 143 0.90 -17.12 -13.08
C ALA A 143 1.33 -16.50 -11.74
N ARG A 144 0.91 -17.09 -10.61
CA ARG A 144 1.16 -16.54 -9.27
C ARG A 144 2.63 -16.73 -8.89
N GLY A 145 3.26 -15.66 -8.40
CA GLY A 145 4.67 -15.66 -8.02
C GLY A 145 5.64 -15.81 -9.19
N MET A 146 5.16 -15.79 -10.43
CA MET A 146 5.99 -15.95 -11.62
C MET A 146 6.21 -14.61 -12.31
N PHE A 147 7.47 -14.24 -12.50
CA PHE A 147 7.79 -13.07 -13.33
C PHE A 147 7.29 -13.27 -14.76
N ARG A 148 6.88 -12.17 -15.39
CA ARG A 148 6.40 -12.21 -16.78
C ARG A 148 7.45 -12.77 -17.71
N PRO A 149 7.06 -13.67 -18.64
CA PRO A 149 7.99 -14.37 -19.50
C PRO A 149 8.53 -13.47 -20.63
N TYR A 150 9.64 -13.91 -21.23
CA TYR A 150 10.17 -13.29 -22.44
C TYR A 150 9.10 -13.11 -23.51
N GLY A 151 9.10 -11.96 -24.16
CA GLY A 151 8.10 -11.59 -25.16
C GLY A 151 6.81 -10.97 -24.59
N TYR A 152 6.59 -11.02 -23.27
CA TYR A 152 5.44 -10.38 -22.64
C TYR A 152 5.77 -8.90 -22.33
N LEU A 153 5.20 -7.99 -23.12
CA LEU A 153 5.35 -6.56 -22.91
C LEU A 153 4.23 -6.04 -22.00
N ALA A 154 4.55 -5.79 -20.73
CA ALA A 154 3.63 -5.11 -19.83
C ALA A 154 3.52 -3.63 -20.19
N ARG A 155 2.30 -3.10 -20.13
CA ARG A 155 2.02 -1.66 -20.28
C ARG A 155 1.16 -1.18 -19.12
N ILE A 156 1.59 -0.12 -18.48
CA ILE A 156 0.77 0.55 -17.47
C ILE A 156 -0.18 1.49 -18.22
N THR A 157 -1.47 1.17 -18.20
CA THR A 157 -2.50 1.84 -18.99
C THR A 157 -2.53 3.35 -18.69
N ALA A 158 -2.69 4.16 -19.74
CA ALA A 158 -2.77 5.62 -19.68
C ALA A 158 -1.54 6.32 -19.07
N THR A 159 -0.35 5.70 -19.14
CA THR A 159 0.92 6.30 -18.72
C THR A 159 1.97 6.26 -19.81
N ARG A 160 3.04 7.08 -19.65
CA ARG A 160 4.25 7.07 -20.50
C ARG A 160 5.30 6.09 -20.01
N VAL A 161 5.03 5.38 -18.93
CA VAL A 161 5.99 4.50 -18.25
C VAL A 161 6.37 3.33 -19.15
N LYS A 162 7.66 3.12 -19.32
CA LYS A 162 8.24 1.94 -19.95
C LYS A 162 8.67 0.98 -18.84
N THR A 163 8.09 -0.21 -18.80
CA THR A 163 8.45 -1.25 -17.83
C THR A 163 9.78 -1.92 -18.21
N ALA A 164 10.37 -2.68 -17.26
CA ALA A 164 11.58 -3.44 -17.51
C ALA A 164 11.42 -4.42 -18.69
N ASP A 165 12.51 -4.74 -19.38
CA ASP A 165 12.54 -5.92 -20.26
C ASP A 165 12.40 -7.19 -19.41
N PRO A 166 11.63 -8.21 -19.83
CA PRO A 166 11.51 -9.44 -19.07
C PRO A 166 12.84 -10.12 -18.70
N LEU A 167 13.86 -9.94 -19.50
CA LEU A 167 15.19 -10.51 -19.23
C LEU A 167 15.97 -9.73 -18.16
N GLU A 168 15.61 -8.48 -17.90
CA GLU A 168 16.28 -7.58 -16.95
C GLU A 168 15.55 -7.51 -15.59
N ILE A 169 14.30 -8.03 -15.49
CA ILE A 169 13.48 -7.93 -14.28
C ILE A 169 14.23 -8.37 -13.03
N ARG A 170 14.92 -9.50 -13.09
CA ARG A 170 15.60 -10.05 -11.93
C ARG A 170 16.80 -9.21 -11.52
N ASP A 171 17.60 -8.78 -12.48
CA ASP A 171 18.78 -7.96 -12.23
C ASP A 171 18.39 -6.57 -11.73
N ASP A 172 17.36 -5.94 -12.31
CA ASP A 172 16.82 -4.67 -11.85
C ASP A 172 16.24 -4.79 -10.44
N LEU A 173 15.52 -5.88 -10.14
CA LEU A 173 14.94 -6.11 -8.81
C LEU A 173 16.03 -6.32 -7.74
N HIS A 174 17.05 -7.12 -8.03
CA HIS A 174 18.18 -7.32 -7.11
C HIS A 174 18.95 -6.02 -6.90
N THR A 175 19.24 -5.28 -7.97
CA THR A 175 19.92 -3.97 -7.87
C THR A 175 19.10 -3.00 -7.00
N LEU A 176 17.77 -2.99 -7.15
CA LEU A 176 16.87 -2.16 -6.33
C LEU A 176 16.92 -2.55 -4.85
N ILE A 177 16.81 -3.84 -4.56
CA ILE A 177 16.81 -4.36 -3.18
C ILE A 177 18.15 -4.08 -2.50
N ASP A 178 19.26 -4.47 -3.15
CA ASP A 178 20.60 -4.33 -2.59
C ASP A 178 21.00 -2.86 -2.42
N GLY A 179 20.65 -2.02 -3.39
CA GLY A 179 20.91 -0.58 -3.33
C GLY A 179 20.19 0.10 -2.16
N LEU A 180 18.98 -0.34 -1.84
CA LEU A 180 18.22 0.23 -0.73
C LEU A 180 18.58 -0.38 0.63
N ASP A 181 19.02 -1.64 0.70
CA ASP A 181 19.52 -2.25 1.95
C ASP A 181 20.83 -1.55 2.39
N GLY A 182 21.70 -1.20 1.45
CA GLY A 182 22.94 -0.44 1.69
C GLY A 182 22.77 1.08 1.85
N CYS A 183 21.59 1.62 1.55
CA CYS A 183 21.33 3.05 1.54
C CYS A 183 21.14 3.62 2.97
N GLY A 184 21.87 4.70 3.30
CA GLY A 184 21.72 5.42 4.57
C GLY A 184 20.52 6.35 4.64
N ALA A 185 19.74 6.52 3.55
CA ALA A 185 18.59 7.41 3.52
C ALA A 185 17.46 6.94 4.47
N HIS A 186 16.64 7.90 4.87
CA HIS A 186 15.53 7.68 5.79
C HIS A 186 14.61 6.51 5.36
N PRO A 187 14.16 5.63 6.28
CA PRO A 187 13.35 4.45 5.94
C PRO A 187 12.09 4.76 5.12
N LEU A 188 11.42 5.87 5.39
CA LEU A 188 10.24 6.29 4.63
C LEU A 188 10.58 6.64 3.18
N LEU A 189 11.72 7.26 2.93
CA LEU A 189 12.18 7.55 1.56
C LEU A 189 12.60 6.28 0.83
N ARG A 190 13.24 5.34 1.54
CA ARG A 190 13.56 4.02 0.99
C ARG A 190 12.29 3.25 0.60
N ALA A 191 11.26 3.27 1.46
CA ALA A 191 9.96 2.65 1.16
C ALA A 191 9.31 3.28 -0.08
N ALA A 192 9.29 4.61 -0.16
CA ALA A 192 8.75 5.33 -1.32
C ALA A 192 9.54 5.03 -2.61
N GLY A 193 10.87 5.05 -2.55
CA GLY A 193 11.74 4.76 -3.70
C GLY A 193 11.61 3.33 -4.17
N PHE A 194 11.59 2.37 -3.23
CA PHE A 194 11.35 0.96 -3.56
C PHE A 194 10.03 0.80 -4.32
N HIS A 195 8.94 1.34 -3.77
CA HIS A 195 7.63 1.21 -4.38
C HIS A 195 7.57 1.83 -5.78
N ALA A 196 8.11 3.03 -5.96
CA ALA A 196 8.11 3.70 -7.25
C ALA A 196 8.90 2.91 -8.32
N MET A 197 10.06 2.36 -7.97
CA MET A 197 10.87 1.58 -8.91
C MET A 197 10.32 0.16 -9.11
N PHE A 198 9.76 -0.48 -8.09
CA PHE A 198 9.06 -1.76 -8.22
C PHE A 198 7.89 -1.66 -9.23
N GLU A 199 7.06 -0.61 -9.10
CA GLU A 199 5.98 -0.34 -10.07
C GLU A 199 6.52 -0.06 -11.48
N ASN A 200 7.71 0.52 -11.61
CA ASN A 200 8.35 0.74 -12.91
C ASN A 200 8.92 -0.55 -13.50
N ILE A 201 9.57 -1.42 -12.70
CA ILE A 201 10.01 -2.75 -13.13
C ILE A 201 8.81 -3.57 -13.62
N HIS A 202 7.72 -3.52 -12.88
CA HIS A 202 6.45 -4.21 -13.20
C HIS A 202 6.67 -5.71 -13.45
N PRO A 203 7.18 -6.46 -12.46
CA PRO A 203 7.78 -7.79 -12.72
C PRO A 203 6.78 -8.87 -13.10
N PHE A 204 5.49 -8.73 -12.76
CA PHE A 204 4.47 -9.75 -12.98
C PHE A 204 3.56 -9.40 -14.16
N MET A 205 2.80 -10.39 -14.65
CA MET A 205 1.82 -10.19 -15.72
C MET A 205 0.63 -9.33 -15.29
N ASP A 206 0.24 -9.41 -14.02
CA ASP A 206 -0.82 -8.64 -13.37
C ASP A 206 -0.57 -8.66 -11.85
N GLY A 207 -1.32 -7.88 -11.06
CA GLY A 207 -1.20 -7.85 -9.59
C GLY A 207 0.00 -7.06 -9.05
N ASN A 208 0.75 -6.35 -9.89
CA ASN A 208 1.93 -5.58 -9.48
C ASN A 208 1.58 -4.51 -8.45
N GLY A 209 0.55 -3.68 -8.70
CA GLY A 209 0.15 -2.62 -7.80
C GLY A 209 -0.24 -3.13 -6.41
N ARG A 210 -1.03 -4.21 -6.33
CA ARG A 210 -1.40 -4.84 -5.05
C ARG A 210 -0.18 -5.36 -4.31
N THR A 211 0.72 -6.05 -5.01
CA THR A 211 1.99 -6.56 -4.45
C THR A 211 2.90 -5.42 -4.01
N GLY A 212 3.09 -4.40 -4.84
CA GLY A 212 3.96 -3.26 -4.55
C GLY A 212 3.51 -2.50 -3.30
N ARG A 213 2.20 -2.31 -3.10
CA ARG A 213 1.66 -1.68 -1.88
C ARG A 213 1.84 -2.54 -0.63
N GLN A 214 1.85 -3.85 -0.74
CA GLN A 214 2.18 -4.74 0.38
C GLN A 214 3.66 -4.72 0.73
N LEU A 215 4.53 -4.73 -0.28
CA LEU A 215 5.98 -4.61 -0.07
C LEU A 215 6.37 -3.24 0.49
N LEU A 216 5.66 -2.16 0.09
CA LEU A 216 5.77 -0.84 0.72
C LEU A 216 5.49 -0.94 2.23
N ASN A 217 4.38 -1.60 2.59
CA ASN A 217 4.00 -1.82 3.99
C ASN A 217 4.98 -2.75 4.73
N PHE A 218 5.58 -3.72 4.05
CA PHE A 218 6.67 -4.50 4.62
C PHE A 218 7.84 -3.61 5.08
N VAL A 219 8.29 -2.69 4.23
CA VAL A 219 9.39 -1.78 4.58
C VAL A 219 9.01 -0.88 5.75
N LEU A 220 7.76 -0.40 5.83
CA LEU A 220 7.26 0.38 6.96
C LEU A 220 7.33 -0.43 8.26
N LEU A 221 6.73 -1.61 8.29
CA LEU A 221 6.68 -2.50 9.46
C LEU A 221 8.09 -2.86 9.97
N ARG A 222 9.02 -3.18 9.06
CA ARG A 222 10.42 -3.48 9.41
C ARG A 222 11.16 -2.32 10.07
N ASN A 223 10.68 -1.09 9.89
CA ASN A 223 11.27 0.11 10.46
C ASN A 223 10.41 0.71 11.59
N GLY A 224 9.44 -0.06 12.10
CA GLY A 224 8.61 0.30 13.24
C GLY A 224 7.55 1.37 12.96
N TYR A 225 7.20 1.60 11.68
CA TYR A 225 6.07 2.43 11.29
C TYR A 225 4.81 1.58 11.12
N ARG A 226 3.67 2.20 11.32
CA ARG A 226 2.39 1.56 11.00
C ARG A 226 2.22 1.41 9.49
N PRO A 227 1.54 0.34 9.05
CA PRO A 227 1.23 0.15 7.63
C PRO A 227 0.19 1.17 7.17
N VAL A 228 0.23 1.55 5.88
CA VAL A 228 -0.63 2.59 5.30
C VAL A 228 -1.57 2.05 4.23
N ALA A 229 -2.73 2.68 4.09
CA ALA A 229 -3.65 2.47 2.98
C ALA A 229 -3.65 3.71 2.07
N ILE A 230 -3.17 3.58 0.84
CA ILE A 230 -3.30 4.62 -0.17
C ILE A 230 -4.75 4.66 -0.62
N LYS A 231 -5.41 5.81 -0.47
CA LYS A 231 -6.84 5.96 -0.72
C LYS A 231 -7.17 5.92 -2.21
N TYR A 232 -8.29 5.29 -2.55
CA TYR A 232 -8.76 5.17 -3.93
C TYR A 232 -9.09 6.52 -4.58
N ASP A 233 -9.67 7.46 -3.84
CA ASP A 233 -9.97 8.82 -4.31
C ASP A 233 -8.69 9.60 -4.69
N ALA A 234 -7.57 9.30 -4.03
CA ALA A 234 -6.24 9.78 -4.41
C ALA A 234 -5.61 9.00 -5.59
N GLY A 235 -6.24 7.92 -6.08
CA GLY A 235 -5.65 6.99 -7.04
C GLY A 235 -5.12 7.64 -8.32
N ARG A 236 -5.83 8.64 -8.88
CA ARG A 236 -5.32 9.40 -10.03
C ARG A 236 -4.11 10.26 -9.70
N ALA A 237 -4.08 10.87 -8.52
CA ALA A 237 -2.93 11.66 -8.09
C ALA A 237 -1.74 10.76 -7.77
N TYR A 238 -1.98 9.63 -7.13
CA TYR A 238 -1.00 8.57 -6.86
C TYR A 238 -0.37 8.04 -8.15
N ALA A 239 -1.17 7.64 -9.15
CA ALA A 239 -0.66 7.13 -10.43
C ALA A 239 0.16 8.19 -11.18
N ARG A 240 -0.29 9.46 -11.21
CA ARG A 240 0.47 10.57 -11.80
C ARG A 240 1.75 10.88 -11.03
N GLY A 241 1.72 10.77 -9.69
CA GLY A 241 2.91 10.95 -8.86
C GLY A 241 3.97 9.89 -9.14
N LEU A 242 3.56 8.63 -9.27
CA LEU A 242 4.44 7.54 -9.70
C LEU A 242 5.01 7.78 -11.09
N GLU A 243 4.16 8.09 -12.08
CA GLU A 243 4.59 8.40 -13.45
C GLU A 243 5.60 9.55 -13.47
N SER A 244 5.35 10.64 -12.72
CA SER A 244 6.26 11.79 -12.61
C SER A 244 7.63 11.39 -12.09
N TRP A 245 7.67 10.49 -11.10
CA TRP A 245 8.94 9.97 -10.60
C TRP A 245 9.63 9.06 -11.62
N GLN A 246 8.88 8.10 -12.17
CA GLN A 246 9.37 7.06 -13.07
C GLN A 246 9.84 7.59 -14.44
N VAL A 247 9.21 8.67 -14.93
CA VAL A 247 9.51 9.23 -16.27
C VAL A 247 10.32 10.52 -16.17
N ASP A 248 9.88 11.44 -15.30
CA ASP A 248 10.43 12.80 -15.24
C ASP A 248 11.46 12.96 -14.09
N GLY A 249 11.68 11.91 -13.27
CA GLY A 249 12.59 11.92 -12.12
C GLY A 249 12.15 12.81 -10.96
N LYS A 250 10.85 13.16 -10.88
CA LYS A 250 10.27 14.09 -9.88
C LYS A 250 9.48 13.33 -8.81
N PRO A 251 10.05 13.11 -7.61
CA PRO A 251 9.43 12.31 -6.55
C PRO A 251 8.35 13.05 -5.74
N ASP A 252 8.33 14.39 -5.78
CA ASP A 252 7.60 15.25 -4.83
C ASP A 252 6.14 14.87 -4.64
N SER A 253 5.41 14.69 -5.74
CA SER A 253 3.97 14.40 -5.70
C SER A 253 3.67 13.06 -5.04
N PHE A 254 4.42 12.01 -5.39
CA PHE A 254 4.24 10.70 -4.77
C PHE A 254 4.69 10.70 -3.32
N CYS A 255 5.86 11.27 -3.02
CA CYS A 255 6.36 11.39 -1.65
C CYS A 255 5.38 12.17 -0.76
N SER A 256 4.76 13.25 -1.29
CA SER A 256 3.75 13.99 -0.51
C SER A 256 2.57 13.11 -0.13
N ILE A 257 1.96 12.42 -1.09
CA ILE A 257 0.82 11.52 -0.85
C ILE A 257 1.20 10.42 0.15
N PHE A 258 2.35 9.78 -0.06
CA PHE A 258 2.81 8.70 0.80
C PHE A 258 3.07 9.16 2.24
N LEU A 259 3.82 10.25 2.42
CA LEU A 259 4.11 10.80 3.75
C LEU A 259 2.84 11.30 4.46
N ASP A 260 1.83 11.82 3.73
CA ASP A 260 0.52 12.15 4.30
C ASP A 260 -0.18 10.91 4.86
N CYS A 261 -0.12 9.78 4.12
CA CYS A 261 -0.69 8.51 4.60
C CYS A 261 0.01 8.03 5.88
N VAL A 262 1.36 8.06 5.92
CA VAL A 262 2.11 7.63 7.10
C VAL A 262 1.80 8.52 8.31
N GLU A 263 1.83 9.84 8.14
CA GLU A 263 1.53 10.78 9.21
C GLU A 263 0.11 10.57 9.78
N GLN A 264 -0.88 10.32 8.91
CA GLN A 264 -2.26 10.08 9.32
C GLN A 264 -2.39 8.80 10.15
N GLU A 265 -1.74 7.71 9.75
CA GLU A 265 -1.84 6.43 10.48
C GLU A 265 -1.08 6.48 11.82
N GLU A 266 0.11 7.09 11.88
CA GLU A 266 0.83 7.27 13.15
C GLU A 266 0.04 8.16 14.13
N ARG A 267 -0.54 9.25 13.64
CA ARG A 267 -1.37 10.15 14.43
C ARG A 267 -2.65 9.47 14.94
N ALA A 268 -3.32 8.70 14.07
CA ALA A 268 -4.56 8.00 14.43
C ALA A 268 -4.32 7.00 15.57
N PHE A 269 -3.20 6.30 15.57
CA PHE A 269 -2.84 5.40 16.66
C PHE A 269 -2.60 6.15 17.97
N VAL A 270 -1.81 7.22 17.94
CA VAL A 270 -1.54 8.04 19.14
C VAL A 270 -2.85 8.59 19.70
N GLU A 271 -3.72 9.16 18.86
CA GLU A 271 -5.01 9.71 19.28
C GLU A 271 -5.94 8.64 19.85
N LEU A 272 -5.93 7.43 19.31
CA LEU A 272 -6.69 6.29 19.80
C LEU A 272 -6.28 5.98 21.24
N VAL A 273 -5.01 5.66 21.47
CA VAL A 273 -4.52 5.22 22.79
C VAL A 273 -4.64 6.34 23.84
N GLU A 274 -4.24 7.57 23.49
CA GLU A 274 -4.39 8.70 24.39
C GLU A 274 -5.87 9.01 24.71
N GLY A 275 -6.76 8.85 23.74
CA GLY A 275 -8.21 9.01 23.93
C GLY A 275 -8.76 8.02 24.95
N LEU A 276 -8.32 6.77 24.90
CA LEU A 276 -8.69 5.73 25.87
C LEU A 276 -8.18 6.08 27.28
N ARG A 277 -6.94 6.50 27.40
CA ARG A 277 -6.31 6.87 28.68
C ARG A 277 -6.93 8.09 29.34
N ARG A 278 -7.45 9.05 28.57
CA ARG A 278 -8.14 10.25 29.09
C ARG A 278 -9.54 9.99 29.63
N LYS A 279 -10.18 8.88 29.23
CA LYS A 279 -11.57 8.56 29.59
C LYS A 279 -11.74 7.14 30.17
N PRO A 280 -10.97 6.74 31.19
CA PRO A 280 -11.01 5.36 31.69
C PRO A 280 -12.37 4.94 32.25
N ASP A 281 -13.16 5.89 32.78
CA ASP A 281 -14.46 5.61 33.43
C ASP A 281 -15.64 5.54 32.45
N THR A 282 -15.49 5.98 31.20
CA THR A 282 -16.58 6.01 30.22
C THR A 282 -16.69 4.70 29.45
N ILE A 283 -15.64 3.85 29.50
CA ILE A 283 -15.54 2.63 28.73
C ILE A 283 -15.77 1.42 29.64
N ARG A 284 -16.99 1.29 30.16
CA ARG A 284 -17.38 0.11 30.97
C ARG A 284 -18.03 -1.01 30.18
N ASN A 285 -18.39 -0.78 28.88
CA ASN A 285 -19.01 -1.78 28.05
C ASN A 285 -18.39 -1.79 26.65
N LYS A 286 -18.16 -3.00 26.10
CA LYS A 286 -17.67 -3.22 24.71
C LYS A 286 -18.52 -2.48 23.66
N THR A 287 -19.82 -2.28 23.93
CA THR A 287 -20.77 -1.58 23.06
C THR A 287 -20.46 -0.07 22.99
N ASP A 288 -20.08 0.56 24.10
CA ASP A 288 -19.77 2.00 24.13
C ASP A 288 -18.47 2.34 23.38
N LEU A 289 -17.51 1.40 23.38
CA LEU A 289 -16.28 1.49 22.58
C LEU A 289 -16.59 1.43 21.09
N LEU A 290 -17.41 0.46 20.66
CA LEU A 290 -17.77 0.25 19.26
C LEU A 290 -18.62 1.40 18.72
N ASP A 291 -19.57 1.93 19.50
CA ASP A 291 -20.43 3.05 19.12
C ASP A 291 -19.64 4.37 19.01
N GLY A 292 -18.74 4.66 19.94
CA GLY A 292 -17.89 5.86 19.88
C GLY A 292 -16.90 5.82 18.74
N PHE A 293 -16.39 4.63 18.39
CA PHE A 293 -15.47 4.41 17.28
C PHE A 293 -16.20 4.44 15.93
N GLY A 294 -17.37 3.78 15.85
CA GLY A 294 -18.25 3.82 14.69
C GLY A 294 -18.67 5.24 14.33
N ASP A 295 -18.95 6.08 15.31
CA ASP A 295 -19.30 7.49 15.10
C ASP A 295 -18.10 8.35 14.63
N THR A 296 -16.91 8.09 15.13
CA THR A 296 -15.69 8.77 14.67
C THR A 296 -15.33 8.33 13.26
N LEU A 297 -15.45 7.03 12.94
CA LEU A 297 -15.27 6.50 11.59
C LEU A 297 -16.32 7.03 10.62
N ARG A 298 -17.62 7.03 11.01
CA ARG A 298 -18.70 7.60 10.20
C ARG A 298 -18.52 9.10 9.96
N LYS A 299 -18.06 9.87 10.95
CA LYS A 299 -17.74 11.29 10.79
C LYS A 299 -16.55 11.52 9.87
N ASN A 300 -15.55 10.65 9.93
CA ASN A 300 -14.39 10.72 9.02
C ASN A 300 -14.75 10.28 7.59
N LEU A 301 -15.63 9.28 7.43
CA LEU A 301 -16.18 8.87 6.14
C LEU A 301 -17.11 9.94 5.58
N ALA A 302 -18.03 10.51 6.36
CA ALA A 302 -18.96 11.56 5.92
C ALA A 302 -18.26 12.89 5.56
N ARG A 303 -17.10 13.20 6.14
CA ARG A 303 -16.24 14.31 5.71
C ARG A 303 -15.58 14.06 4.36
N GLN A 304 -15.45 12.79 3.95
CA GLN A 304 -14.89 12.40 2.65
C GLN A 304 -15.95 12.45 1.53
N ASP A 305 -17.23 12.19 1.85
CA ASP A 305 -18.33 12.24 0.88
C ASP A 305 -18.87 13.67 0.64
N GLY A 306 -18.57 14.63 1.53
CA GLY A 306 -19.10 15.99 1.49
C GLY A 306 -18.52 16.90 0.39
N ASP A 307 -17.36 16.57 -0.18
CA ASP A 307 -16.68 17.36 -1.22
C ASP A 307 -16.80 16.78 -2.64
N GLY A 308 -17.51 15.68 -2.81
CA GLY A 308 -17.68 14.97 -4.09
C GLY A 308 -19.03 15.22 -4.74
N LYS A 309 -19.23 16.36 -5.42
CA LYS A 309 -20.30 16.47 -6.42
C LYS A 309 -20.05 15.46 -7.54
N SER A 310 -20.99 14.52 -7.68
CA SER A 310 -21.03 13.49 -8.71
C SER A 310 -20.92 14.10 -10.10
N ALA A 311 -19.78 13.96 -10.74
CA ALA A 311 -19.67 14.07 -12.19
C ALA A 311 -19.71 12.64 -12.74
N GLY A 312 -20.89 12.23 -13.23
CA GLY A 312 -21.05 10.98 -13.95
C GLY A 312 -20.13 10.97 -15.16
N ILE A 313 -19.18 10.05 -15.19
CA ILE A 313 -18.36 9.79 -16.37
C ILE A 313 -18.70 8.39 -16.86
N ASP A 314 -19.28 8.37 -18.06
CA ASP A 314 -19.61 7.18 -18.84
C ASP A 314 -18.31 6.46 -19.24
N TYR A 315 -17.94 5.41 -18.50
CA TYR A 315 -16.76 4.61 -18.77
C TYR A 315 -17.13 3.43 -19.68
N LYS A 316 -16.82 3.56 -20.97
CA LYS A 316 -16.83 2.43 -21.91
C LYS A 316 -15.50 1.67 -21.78
N GLY A 317 -15.52 0.58 -21.03
CA GLY A 317 -14.39 -0.33 -20.92
C GLY A 317 -13.94 -0.91 -22.28
N PRO A 318 -12.68 -1.29 -22.45
CA PRO A 318 -12.16 -1.86 -23.69
C PRO A 318 -12.76 -3.25 -23.95
N ARG A 319 -13.30 -3.43 -25.17
CA ARG A 319 -13.75 -4.74 -25.66
C ARG A 319 -12.52 -5.61 -25.92
N HIS A 320 -12.40 -6.71 -25.20
CA HIS A 320 -11.46 -7.77 -25.55
C HIS A 320 -11.91 -8.43 -26.87
N HIS A 321 -11.17 -8.22 -27.94
CA HIS A 321 -11.20 -9.10 -29.10
C HIS A 321 -10.33 -10.32 -28.77
N MET A 322 -10.98 -11.46 -28.47
CA MET A 322 -10.33 -12.76 -28.63
C MET A 322 -10.32 -13.06 -30.13
N GLY A 323 -9.14 -13.05 -30.74
CA GLY A 323 -8.86 -13.70 -31.99
C GLY A 323 -8.16 -15.02 -31.70
N TYR A 324 -8.64 -16.09 -32.31
CA TYR A 324 -8.14 -17.47 -32.26
C TYR A 324 -6.65 -17.57 -32.60
#